data_0047c5c71601815850c8567493b481a3
#
_entry.id   0047c5c71601815850c8567493b481a3
#
_cell.length_a   1.000
_cell.length_b   1.000
_cell.length_c   1.000
_cell.angle_alpha   90.00
_cell.angle_beta   90.00
_cell.angle_gamma   90.00
#
_symmetry.space_group_name_H-M   'P 1'
#
loop_
_entity.id
_entity.type
_entity.pdbx_description
1 polymer ?
#
loop_
_entity_poly.entity_id
_entity_poly.type
_entity_poly.pdbx_seq_one_letter_code
_entity_poly.pdbx_strand_id
1 'polypeptide(L)'
;MRRLHPTPLTPNPVNFDDYCQQKAAPPGSSTYYALRQAPAARQPLLTALFALRREFEETVKETSDPTIGRTKLAWWQKETAALAAGEASHPVSKALAAHLPSTASEYASLQALLSGFEMDLDQARYLDYPNLRRYVEGVGGAFAALVARATARDPSQASGWAVPLGNALMLAQFVEEIGDDARHGRIYIPIDEMQRFNVTAADLINRKYSDAFTELMRFQTGRARDSLHGALAAIPDAERATQRTLRAQAALALAVLDEIERDGYHVLHQRIALTPIRKLWVAWRAARKR
;
A
#
# COMPACT_ATOMS: atom_id res chain seq x y z
N MET A 1 -47.78 -18.43 -34.06
CA MET A 1 -46.88 -17.50 -33.39
C MET A 1 -46.31 -18.13 -32.12
N ARG A 2 -45.09 -18.68 -32.14
CA ARG A 2 -44.40 -19.21 -30.95
C ARG A 2 -43.78 -18.04 -30.23
N ARG A 3 -44.15 -17.80 -28.97
CA ARG A 3 -43.49 -16.83 -28.09
C ARG A 3 -42.14 -17.42 -27.70
N LEU A 4 -41.07 -16.78 -28.15
CA LEU A 4 -39.71 -17.03 -27.65
C LEU A 4 -39.64 -16.49 -26.21
N HIS A 5 -39.54 -17.39 -25.23
CA HIS A 5 -39.18 -17.00 -23.87
C HIS A 5 -37.70 -16.58 -23.86
N PRO A 6 -37.34 -15.41 -23.31
CA PRO A 6 -35.95 -15.08 -23.13
C PRO A 6 -35.30 -16.05 -22.15
N THR A 7 -34.24 -16.70 -22.57
CA THR A 7 -33.40 -17.53 -21.72
C THR A 7 -32.89 -16.66 -20.57
N PRO A 8 -33.00 -17.07 -19.30
CA PRO A 8 -32.42 -16.32 -18.20
C PRO A 8 -30.91 -16.25 -18.41
N LEU A 9 -30.36 -15.03 -18.41
CA LEU A 9 -28.91 -14.78 -18.40
C LEU A 9 -28.37 -15.43 -17.13
N THR A 10 -27.65 -16.53 -17.26
CA THR A 10 -26.84 -17.07 -16.16
C THR A 10 -25.87 -15.99 -15.76
N PRO A 11 -25.81 -15.58 -14.47
CA PRO A 11 -24.81 -14.61 -14.04
C PRO A 11 -23.44 -15.15 -14.40
N ASN A 12 -22.62 -14.34 -15.10
CA ASN A 12 -21.24 -14.70 -15.36
C ASN A 12 -20.57 -15.05 -14.02
N PRO A 13 -19.85 -16.18 -13.93
CA PRO A 13 -19.12 -16.51 -12.72
C PRO A 13 -18.22 -15.34 -12.36
N VAL A 14 -18.29 -14.90 -11.10
CA VAL A 14 -17.45 -13.80 -10.59
C VAL A 14 -15.98 -14.20 -10.79
N ASN A 15 -15.29 -13.47 -11.66
CA ASN A 15 -13.85 -13.63 -11.81
C ASN A 15 -13.18 -12.92 -10.63
N PHE A 16 -12.61 -13.69 -9.71
CA PHE A 16 -11.97 -13.14 -8.51
C PHE A 16 -10.73 -12.31 -8.82
N ASP A 17 -10.02 -12.64 -9.90
CA ASP A 17 -8.87 -11.85 -10.35
C ASP A 17 -9.32 -10.48 -10.89
N ASP A 18 -10.45 -10.40 -11.58
CA ASP A 18 -11.03 -9.13 -12.03
C ASP A 18 -11.45 -8.25 -10.85
N TYR A 19 -12.04 -8.86 -9.80
CA TYR A 19 -12.33 -8.14 -8.56
C TYR A 19 -11.07 -7.55 -7.95
N CYS A 20 -10.02 -8.36 -7.79
CA CYS A 20 -8.74 -7.92 -7.26
C CYS A 20 -8.11 -6.81 -8.11
N GLN A 21 -8.21 -6.92 -9.44
CA GLN A 21 -7.70 -5.91 -10.36
C GLN A 21 -8.41 -4.57 -10.20
N GLN A 22 -9.72 -4.56 -10.08
CA GLN A 22 -10.52 -3.34 -9.87
C GLN A 22 -10.24 -2.73 -8.50
N LYS A 23 -10.12 -3.57 -7.46
CA LYS A 23 -9.90 -3.14 -6.08
C LYS A 23 -8.52 -2.51 -5.88
N ALA A 24 -7.47 -3.18 -6.30
CA ALA A 24 -6.09 -2.79 -6.01
C ALA A 24 -5.43 -1.94 -7.09
N ALA A 25 -5.76 -2.19 -8.34
CA ALA A 25 -5.03 -1.67 -9.47
C ALA A 25 -5.94 -1.26 -10.62
N PRO A 26 -6.90 -0.33 -10.38
CA PRO A 26 -7.72 0.19 -11.46
C PRO A 26 -6.81 0.80 -12.55
N PRO A 27 -7.19 0.69 -13.83
CA PRO A 27 -6.41 1.25 -14.93
C PRO A 27 -6.03 2.71 -14.70
N GLY A 28 -4.76 3.04 -14.90
CA GLY A 28 -4.23 4.39 -14.68
C GLY A 28 -3.67 4.65 -13.27
N SER A 29 -3.90 3.78 -12.28
CA SER A 29 -3.29 3.89 -10.96
C SER A 29 -1.79 3.57 -10.99
N SER A 30 -1.02 4.09 -10.03
CA SER A 30 0.42 3.78 -9.89
C SER A 30 0.64 2.27 -9.68
N THR A 31 -0.21 1.64 -8.87
CA THR A 31 -0.19 0.19 -8.62
C THR A 31 -0.41 -0.60 -9.91
N TYR A 32 -1.33 -0.17 -10.79
CA TYR A 32 -1.56 -0.80 -12.10
C TYR A 32 -0.27 -0.89 -12.91
N TYR A 33 0.46 0.23 -13.06
CA TYR A 33 1.69 0.26 -13.85
C TYR A 33 2.83 -0.52 -13.19
N ALA A 34 2.90 -0.54 -11.85
CA ALA A 34 3.91 -1.31 -11.13
C ALA A 34 3.69 -2.83 -11.26
N LEU A 35 2.45 -3.32 -11.10
CA LEU A 35 2.10 -4.73 -11.24
C LEU A 35 2.37 -5.27 -12.66
N ARG A 36 2.16 -4.45 -13.69
CA ARG A 36 2.46 -4.80 -15.09
C ARG A 36 3.95 -5.04 -15.35
N GLN A 37 4.84 -4.68 -14.44
CA GLN A 37 6.28 -4.98 -14.56
C GLN A 37 6.63 -6.39 -14.08
N ALA A 38 5.76 -7.04 -13.32
CA ALA A 38 5.95 -8.43 -12.91
C ALA A 38 5.81 -9.41 -14.11
N PRO A 39 6.46 -10.57 -14.05
CA PRO A 39 6.16 -11.66 -14.98
C PRO A 39 4.67 -11.99 -14.97
N ALA A 40 4.08 -12.26 -16.15
CA ALA A 40 2.64 -12.49 -16.30
C ALA A 40 2.10 -13.56 -15.33
N ALA A 41 2.84 -14.64 -15.13
CA ALA A 41 2.47 -15.72 -14.21
C ALA A 41 2.41 -15.29 -12.72
N ARG A 42 3.03 -14.17 -12.34
CA ARG A 42 3.03 -13.65 -10.97
C ARG A 42 2.03 -12.51 -10.75
N GLN A 43 1.52 -11.92 -11.83
CA GLN A 43 0.60 -10.79 -11.73
C GLN A 43 -0.68 -11.09 -10.94
N PRO A 44 -1.37 -12.25 -11.12
CA PRO A 44 -2.57 -12.55 -10.35
C PRO A 44 -2.31 -12.60 -8.84
N LEU A 45 -1.28 -13.31 -8.39
CA LEU A 45 -0.90 -13.39 -6.98
C LEU A 45 -0.61 -12.00 -6.41
N LEU A 46 0.24 -11.21 -7.09
CA LEU A 46 0.59 -9.88 -6.62
C LEU A 46 -0.65 -8.98 -6.56
N THR A 47 -1.51 -9.03 -7.58
CA THR A 47 -2.75 -8.25 -7.61
C THR A 47 -3.67 -8.61 -6.43
N ALA A 48 -3.81 -9.90 -6.11
CA ALA A 48 -4.58 -10.36 -4.97
C ALA A 48 -3.99 -9.91 -3.62
N LEU A 49 -2.64 -9.92 -3.46
CA LEU A 49 -1.98 -9.37 -2.26
C LEU A 49 -2.24 -7.87 -2.10
N PHE A 50 -2.14 -7.10 -3.18
CA PHE A 50 -2.45 -5.66 -3.15
C PHE A 50 -3.94 -5.40 -2.87
N ALA A 51 -4.84 -6.24 -3.37
CA ALA A 51 -6.27 -6.15 -3.09
C ALA A 51 -6.54 -6.43 -1.61
N LEU A 52 -5.91 -7.45 -1.02
CA LEU A 52 -6.05 -7.76 0.40
C LEU A 52 -5.57 -6.58 1.27
N ARG A 53 -4.40 -6.01 0.97
CA ARG A 53 -3.92 -4.82 1.69
C ARG A 53 -4.94 -3.68 1.59
N ARG A 54 -5.52 -3.46 0.41
CA ARG A 54 -6.51 -2.40 0.21
C ARG A 54 -7.80 -2.65 1.02
N GLU A 55 -8.26 -3.89 1.12
CA GLU A 55 -9.40 -4.27 1.98
C GLU A 55 -9.12 -3.96 3.46
N PHE A 56 -7.93 -4.29 3.95
CA PHE A 56 -7.55 -3.98 5.33
C PHE A 56 -7.45 -2.47 5.56
N GLU A 57 -6.83 -1.74 4.64
CA GLU A 57 -6.69 -0.29 4.72
C GLU A 57 -8.05 0.42 4.74
N GLU A 58 -8.98 0.04 3.85
CA GLU A 58 -10.34 0.60 3.81
C GLU A 58 -11.13 0.25 5.07
N THR A 59 -10.97 -0.98 5.59
CA THR A 59 -11.60 -1.37 6.86
C THR A 59 -11.25 -0.42 8.00
N VAL A 60 -10.02 0.08 8.01
CA VAL A 60 -9.53 1.00 9.04
C VAL A 60 -9.85 2.46 8.70
N LYS A 61 -9.57 2.91 7.47
CA LYS A 61 -9.72 4.32 7.07
C LYS A 61 -11.18 4.77 6.93
N GLU A 62 -12.07 3.91 6.45
CA GLU A 62 -13.47 4.27 6.18
C GLU A 62 -14.39 4.10 7.39
N THR A 63 -13.86 3.59 8.50
CA THR A 63 -14.66 3.37 9.71
C THR A 63 -14.41 4.48 10.73
N SER A 64 -15.44 5.32 10.94
CA SER A 64 -15.39 6.39 11.95
C SER A 64 -15.53 5.88 13.40
N ASP A 65 -16.17 4.72 13.59
CA ASP A 65 -16.33 4.05 14.88
C ASP A 65 -15.27 2.94 15.03
N PRO A 66 -14.29 3.07 15.94
CA PRO A 66 -13.28 2.05 16.18
C PRO A 66 -13.86 0.67 16.52
N THR A 67 -15.04 0.57 17.14
CA THR A 67 -15.70 -0.69 17.48
C THR A 67 -16.13 -1.45 16.22
N ILE A 68 -16.67 -0.73 15.24
CA ILE A 68 -17.02 -1.30 13.94
C ILE A 68 -15.74 -1.73 13.20
N GLY A 69 -14.69 -0.91 13.23
CA GLY A 69 -13.38 -1.24 12.66
C GLY A 69 -12.82 -2.55 13.23
N ARG A 70 -12.81 -2.69 14.56
CA ARG A 70 -12.38 -3.93 15.22
C ARG A 70 -13.22 -5.14 14.85
N THR A 71 -14.54 -4.98 14.74
CA THR A 71 -15.44 -6.06 14.31
C THR A 71 -15.12 -6.52 12.89
N LYS A 72 -14.88 -5.59 11.97
CA LYS A 72 -14.48 -5.91 10.59
C LYS A 72 -13.10 -6.57 10.52
N LEU A 73 -12.11 -6.09 11.31
CA LEU A 73 -10.78 -6.74 11.37
C LEU A 73 -10.86 -8.13 11.98
N ALA A 74 -11.68 -8.35 13.03
CA ALA A 74 -11.93 -9.68 13.59
C ALA A 74 -12.57 -10.63 12.57
N TRP A 75 -13.42 -10.11 11.68
CA TRP A 75 -13.94 -10.88 10.55
C TRP A 75 -12.80 -11.25 9.58
N TRP A 76 -11.90 -10.32 9.25
CA TRP A 76 -10.73 -10.59 8.40
C TRP A 76 -9.76 -11.60 9.04
N GLN A 77 -9.61 -11.61 10.37
CA GLN A 77 -8.84 -12.65 11.07
C GLN A 77 -9.42 -14.05 10.82
N LYS A 78 -10.76 -14.17 10.91
CA LYS A 78 -11.46 -15.43 10.61
C LYS A 78 -11.34 -15.81 9.15
N GLU A 79 -11.47 -14.85 8.24
CA GLU A 79 -11.38 -15.08 6.79
C GLU A 79 -9.97 -15.52 6.37
N THR A 80 -8.92 -14.93 6.95
CA THR A 80 -7.53 -15.38 6.70
C THR A 80 -7.25 -16.77 7.29
N ALA A 81 -7.87 -17.14 8.42
CA ALA A 81 -7.81 -18.49 8.95
C ALA A 81 -8.58 -19.49 8.06
N ALA A 82 -9.76 -19.10 7.56
CA ALA A 82 -10.55 -19.90 6.62
C ALA A 82 -9.80 -20.09 5.28
N LEU A 83 -9.08 -19.07 4.81
CA LEU A 83 -8.18 -19.20 3.66
C LEU A 83 -7.14 -20.29 3.87
N ALA A 84 -6.53 -20.36 5.06
CA ALA A 84 -5.55 -21.41 5.40
C ALA A 84 -6.18 -22.81 5.44
N ALA A 85 -7.47 -22.92 5.81
CA ALA A 85 -8.24 -24.15 5.83
C ALA A 85 -8.81 -24.55 4.44
N GLY A 86 -8.67 -23.70 3.42
CA GLY A 86 -9.29 -23.90 2.10
C GLY A 86 -10.77 -23.53 2.03
N GLU A 87 -11.28 -22.80 3.00
CA GLU A 87 -12.70 -22.43 3.18
C GLU A 87 -12.95 -20.94 2.93
N ALA A 88 -12.09 -20.28 2.16
CA ALA A 88 -12.18 -18.86 1.86
C ALA A 88 -13.53 -18.48 1.25
N SER A 89 -14.12 -17.39 1.74
CA SER A 89 -15.42 -16.89 1.30
C SER A 89 -15.35 -15.60 0.48
N HIS A 90 -14.45 -14.68 0.86
CA HIS A 90 -14.29 -13.39 0.20
C HIS A 90 -13.61 -13.51 -1.17
N PRO A 91 -13.98 -12.70 -2.18
CA PRO A 91 -13.37 -12.76 -3.51
C PRO A 91 -11.83 -12.64 -3.51
N VAL A 92 -11.27 -11.75 -2.67
CA VAL A 92 -9.81 -11.59 -2.54
C VAL A 92 -9.17 -12.86 -1.96
N SER A 93 -9.78 -13.46 -0.92
CA SER A 93 -9.28 -14.69 -0.31
C SER A 93 -9.35 -15.86 -1.28
N LYS A 94 -10.39 -15.95 -2.09
CA LYS A 94 -10.53 -16.96 -3.16
C LYS A 94 -9.48 -16.79 -4.25
N ALA A 95 -9.18 -15.56 -4.66
CA ALA A 95 -8.09 -15.27 -5.59
C ALA A 95 -6.73 -15.67 -4.97
N LEU A 96 -6.50 -15.33 -3.70
CA LEU A 96 -5.28 -15.76 -2.99
C LEU A 96 -5.17 -17.29 -2.91
N ALA A 97 -6.26 -17.99 -2.58
CA ALA A 97 -6.26 -19.46 -2.52
C ALA A 97 -5.82 -20.12 -3.83
N ALA A 98 -6.12 -19.49 -4.98
CA ALA A 98 -5.71 -19.99 -6.30
C ALA A 98 -4.23 -19.77 -6.63
N HIS A 99 -3.57 -18.79 -6.01
CA HIS A 99 -2.25 -18.31 -6.42
C HIS A 99 -1.20 -18.33 -5.32
N LEU A 100 -1.59 -18.26 -4.04
CA LEU A 100 -0.67 -18.23 -2.91
C LEU A 100 -0.24 -19.67 -2.54
N PRO A 101 1.06 -19.92 -2.33
CA PRO A 101 1.49 -21.20 -1.79
C PRO A 101 0.86 -21.47 -0.42
N SER A 102 0.29 -22.68 -0.25
CA SER A 102 -0.40 -23.07 1.00
C SER A 102 0.61 -23.46 2.08
N THR A 103 1.36 -22.49 2.60
CA THR A 103 2.32 -22.70 3.68
C THR A 103 1.91 -21.94 4.94
N ALA A 104 2.19 -22.53 6.10
CA ALA A 104 1.90 -21.90 7.39
C ALA A 104 2.59 -20.52 7.54
N SER A 105 3.78 -20.35 6.95
CA SER A 105 4.54 -19.09 7.00
C SER A 105 3.86 -17.95 6.21
N GLU A 106 3.22 -18.26 5.08
CA GLU A 106 2.50 -17.25 4.29
C GLU A 106 1.25 -16.78 5.03
N TYR A 107 0.48 -17.71 5.61
CA TYR A 107 -0.69 -17.36 6.42
C TYR A 107 -0.33 -16.57 7.68
N ALA A 108 0.75 -16.94 8.39
CA ALA A 108 1.25 -16.19 9.52
C ALA A 108 1.63 -14.75 9.13
N SER A 109 2.17 -14.57 7.92
CA SER A 109 2.53 -13.24 7.42
C SER A 109 1.31 -12.39 7.05
N LEU A 110 0.22 -13.00 6.57
CA LEU A 110 -1.05 -12.30 6.35
C LEU A 110 -1.67 -11.85 7.68
N GLN A 111 -1.61 -12.71 8.72
CA GLN A 111 -2.06 -12.37 10.07
C GLN A 111 -1.22 -11.23 10.68
N ALA A 112 0.10 -11.26 10.51
CA ALA A 112 0.98 -10.19 10.98
C ALA A 112 0.68 -8.84 10.31
N LEU A 113 0.40 -8.84 8.99
CA LEU A 113 -0.02 -7.64 8.28
C LEU A 113 -1.35 -7.09 8.84
N LEU A 114 -2.32 -7.97 9.10
CA LEU A 114 -3.61 -7.57 9.67
C LEU A 114 -3.44 -6.94 11.06
N SER A 115 -2.60 -7.53 11.92
CA SER A 115 -2.28 -6.96 13.23
C SER A 115 -1.60 -5.58 13.13
N GLY A 116 -0.83 -5.34 12.07
CA GLY A 116 -0.32 -4.01 11.77
C GLY A 116 -1.43 -2.98 11.56
N PHE A 117 -2.49 -3.34 10.86
CA PHE A 117 -3.66 -2.46 10.68
C PHE A 117 -4.49 -2.26 11.95
N GLU A 118 -4.51 -3.23 12.88
CA GLU A 118 -5.18 -3.06 14.18
C GLU A 118 -4.58 -1.90 15.00
N MET A 119 -3.25 -1.70 14.91
CA MET A 119 -2.59 -0.56 15.59
C MET A 119 -3.17 0.80 15.17
N ASP A 120 -3.63 0.93 13.94
CA ASP A 120 -4.19 2.18 13.41
C ASP A 120 -5.60 2.50 13.95
N LEU A 121 -6.31 1.50 14.49
CA LEU A 121 -7.55 1.73 15.23
C LEU A 121 -7.31 2.24 16.65
N ASP A 122 -6.15 1.92 17.22
CA ASP A 122 -5.81 2.29 18.58
C ASP A 122 -5.10 3.65 18.64
N GLN A 123 -4.39 4.03 17.56
CA GLN A 123 -3.57 5.24 17.51
C GLN A 123 -3.80 6.04 16.23
N ALA A 124 -4.64 7.07 16.30
CA ALA A 124 -4.81 8.02 15.21
C ALA A 124 -3.64 9.03 15.09
N ARG A 125 -2.72 9.05 16.06
CA ARG A 125 -1.56 9.95 16.13
C ARG A 125 -0.38 9.31 16.85
N TYR A 126 0.82 9.70 16.47
CA TYR A 126 2.08 9.18 16.99
C TYR A 126 2.87 10.27 17.70
N LEU A 127 3.39 9.97 18.90
CA LEU A 127 4.13 10.94 19.71
C LEU A 127 5.44 11.34 19.02
N ASP A 128 6.20 10.36 18.54
CA ASP A 128 7.52 10.48 17.94
C ASP A 128 7.71 9.49 16.78
N TYR A 129 8.81 9.65 16.05
CA TYR A 129 9.13 8.77 14.92
C TYR A 129 9.35 7.29 15.32
N PRO A 130 10.00 6.93 16.44
CA PRO A 130 10.08 5.53 16.90
C PRO A 130 8.71 4.85 17.07
N ASN A 131 7.71 5.58 17.58
CA ASN A 131 6.33 5.05 17.69
C ASN A 131 5.67 4.87 16.33
N LEU A 132 5.78 5.86 15.44
CA LEU A 132 5.29 5.74 14.06
C LEU A 132 5.96 4.58 13.32
N ARG A 133 7.26 4.39 13.51
CA ARG A 133 8.04 3.35 12.86
C ARG A 133 7.48 1.94 13.11
N ARG A 134 6.97 1.64 14.31
CA ARG A 134 6.34 0.34 14.61
C ARG A 134 5.15 0.06 13.69
N TYR A 135 4.31 1.06 13.49
CA TYR A 135 3.18 0.97 12.57
C TYR A 135 3.65 0.79 11.11
N VAL A 136 4.60 1.61 10.69
CA VAL A 136 5.18 1.54 9.33
C VAL A 136 5.80 0.17 9.05
N GLU A 137 6.51 -0.41 10.02
CA GLU A 137 7.08 -1.77 9.92
C GLU A 137 5.99 -2.84 9.89
N GLY A 138 4.96 -2.72 10.74
CA GLY A 138 3.85 -3.67 10.82
C GLY A 138 2.98 -3.71 9.56
N VAL A 139 2.85 -2.59 8.85
CA VAL A 139 2.02 -2.51 7.63
C VAL A 139 2.90 -2.45 6.38
N GLY A 140 3.69 -1.39 6.21
CA GLY A 140 4.50 -1.18 5.01
C GLY A 140 5.57 -2.25 4.82
N GLY A 141 6.34 -2.49 5.88
CA GLY A 141 7.42 -3.49 5.89
C GLY A 141 6.90 -4.91 5.71
N ALA A 142 5.88 -5.30 6.48
CA ALA A 142 5.28 -6.62 6.39
C ALA A 142 4.69 -6.88 5.00
N PHE A 143 3.99 -5.90 4.42
CA PHE A 143 3.43 -6.04 3.09
C PHE A 143 4.51 -6.17 2.00
N ALA A 144 5.55 -5.34 2.04
CA ALA A 144 6.64 -5.43 1.07
C ALA A 144 7.39 -6.77 1.17
N ALA A 145 7.54 -7.33 2.38
CA ALA A 145 8.10 -8.66 2.56
C ALA A 145 7.24 -9.75 1.91
N LEU A 146 5.90 -9.69 2.02
CA LEU A 146 4.98 -10.60 1.32
C LEU A 146 5.14 -10.51 -0.19
N VAL A 147 5.12 -9.30 -0.75
CA VAL A 147 5.29 -9.07 -2.20
C VAL A 147 6.67 -9.55 -2.68
N ALA A 148 7.71 -9.28 -1.91
CA ALA A 148 9.07 -9.67 -2.23
C ALA A 148 9.21 -11.20 -2.26
N ARG A 149 8.73 -11.92 -1.25
CA ARG A 149 8.77 -13.38 -1.21
C ARG A 149 8.05 -14.03 -2.38
N ALA A 150 6.92 -13.47 -2.80
CA ALA A 150 6.17 -13.97 -3.94
C ALA A 150 6.97 -13.98 -5.27
N THR A 151 8.03 -13.18 -5.36
CA THR A 151 8.85 -13.04 -6.58
C THR A 151 10.33 -13.27 -6.38
N ALA A 152 10.84 -13.34 -5.16
CA ALA A 152 12.26 -13.53 -4.85
C ALA A 152 12.80 -14.87 -5.37
N ARG A 153 14.10 -14.92 -5.67
CA ARG A 153 14.85 -16.15 -5.90
C ARG A 153 15.06 -16.91 -4.61
N ASP A 154 15.39 -16.17 -3.55
CA ASP A 154 15.48 -16.69 -2.18
C ASP A 154 14.44 -16.01 -1.27
N PRO A 155 13.25 -16.59 -1.12
CA PRO A 155 12.21 -16.06 -0.28
C PRO A 155 12.61 -15.91 1.20
N SER A 156 13.55 -16.74 1.68
CA SER A 156 13.97 -16.72 3.09
C SER A 156 14.72 -15.45 3.47
N GLN A 157 15.42 -14.83 2.52
CA GLN A 157 16.21 -13.61 2.71
C GLN A 157 15.42 -12.33 2.36
N ALA A 158 14.23 -12.48 1.77
CA ALA A 158 13.48 -11.35 1.21
C ALA A 158 13.16 -10.26 2.23
N SER A 159 12.81 -10.63 3.46
CA SER A 159 12.42 -9.67 4.51
C SER A 159 13.54 -8.69 4.87
N GLY A 160 14.81 -9.11 4.82
CA GLY A 160 15.95 -8.28 5.22
C GLY A 160 16.09 -6.97 4.42
N TRP A 161 15.77 -7.01 3.11
CA TRP A 161 15.85 -5.84 2.23
C TRP A 161 14.46 -5.29 1.84
N ALA A 162 13.40 -6.10 1.90
CA ALA A 162 12.07 -5.65 1.52
C ALA A 162 11.37 -4.83 2.61
N VAL A 163 11.59 -5.14 3.89
CA VAL A 163 11.00 -4.38 5.01
C VAL A 163 11.42 -2.90 4.96
N PRO A 164 12.71 -2.55 4.84
CA PRO A 164 13.09 -1.15 4.67
C PRO A 164 12.43 -0.46 3.46
N LEU A 165 12.26 -1.19 2.36
CA LEU A 165 11.61 -0.65 1.17
C LEU A 165 10.11 -0.39 1.38
N GLY A 166 9.41 -1.31 2.04
CA GLY A 166 8.01 -1.12 2.43
C GLY A 166 7.81 0.06 3.37
N ASN A 167 8.71 0.20 4.33
CA ASN A 167 8.72 1.35 5.25
C ASN A 167 8.88 2.67 4.48
N ALA A 168 9.83 2.73 3.56
CA ALA A 168 10.08 3.92 2.75
C ALA A 168 8.90 4.26 1.82
N LEU A 169 8.25 3.25 1.23
CA LEU A 169 7.03 3.43 0.42
C LEU A 169 5.89 4.01 1.25
N MET A 170 5.72 3.55 2.49
CA MET A 170 4.68 4.05 3.38
C MET A 170 4.95 5.48 3.86
N LEU A 171 6.21 5.85 4.12
CA LEU A 171 6.58 7.24 4.40
C LEU A 171 6.27 8.16 3.22
N ALA A 172 6.52 7.73 2.00
CA ALA A 172 6.15 8.49 0.80
C ALA A 172 4.61 8.62 0.65
N GLN A 173 3.86 7.56 0.97
CA GLN A 173 2.39 7.59 0.97
C GLN A 173 1.86 8.61 1.98
N PHE A 174 2.42 8.73 3.18
CA PHE A 174 2.01 9.73 4.16
C PHE A 174 2.24 11.17 3.70
N VAL A 175 3.29 11.42 2.93
CA VAL A 175 3.52 12.74 2.29
C VAL A 175 2.45 13.01 1.23
N GLU A 176 2.13 12.02 0.40
CA GLU A 176 1.16 12.15 -0.69
C GLU A 176 -0.28 12.32 -0.15
N GLU A 177 -0.64 11.60 0.92
CA GLU A 177 -2.01 11.48 1.41
C GLU A 177 -2.31 12.34 2.65
N ILE A 178 -1.39 13.19 3.12
CA ILE A 178 -1.53 13.96 4.37
C ILE A 178 -2.86 14.72 4.48
N GLY A 179 -3.33 15.34 3.38
CA GLY A 179 -4.59 16.10 3.38
C GLY A 179 -5.81 15.18 3.44
N ASP A 180 -5.72 13.99 2.87
CA ASP A 180 -6.77 12.99 2.92
C ASP A 180 -6.84 12.32 4.29
N ASP A 181 -5.70 11.91 4.82
CA ASP A 181 -5.60 11.32 6.15
C ASP A 181 -6.09 12.27 7.24
N ALA A 182 -5.73 13.56 7.17
CA ALA A 182 -6.20 14.58 8.11
C ALA A 182 -7.73 14.75 8.09
N ARG A 183 -8.38 14.66 6.92
CA ARG A 183 -9.85 14.68 6.81
C ARG A 183 -10.53 13.52 7.51
N HIS A 184 -9.86 12.36 7.54
CA HIS A 184 -10.33 11.16 8.25
C HIS A 184 -9.86 11.11 9.72
N GLY A 185 -9.33 12.23 10.24
CA GLY A 185 -8.88 12.35 11.62
C GLY A 185 -7.54 11.69 11.93
N ARG A 186 -6.79 11.26 10.92
CA ARG A 186 -5.50 10.58 11.04
C ARG A 186 -4.35 11.50 10.67
N ILE A 187 -3.33 11.55 11.50
CA ILE A 187 -2.12 12.33 11.22
C ILE A 187 -0.91 11.44 11.51
N TYR A 188 -0.23 11.04 10.45
CA TYR A 188 0.95 10.16 10.53
C TYR A 188 2.27 10.94 10.65
N ILE A 189 2.23 12.27 10.72
CA ILE A 189 3.41 13.06 11.11
C ILE A 189 3.52 13.04 12.62
N PRO A 190 4.69 12.67 13.19
CA PRO A 190 4.91 12.69 14.63
C PRO A 190 4.64 14.05 15.28
N ILE A 191 4.06 14.02 16.48
CA ILE A 191 3.68 15.24 17.22
C ILE A 191 4.91 16.10 17.54
N ASP A 192 6.02 15.50 17.95
CA ASP A 192 7.28 16.19 18.24
C ASP A 192 7.86 16.88 16.99
N GLU A 193 7.70 16.27 15.81
CA GLU A 193 8.13 16.87 14.55
C GLU A 193 7.22 18.05 14.14
N MET A 194 5.90 17.90 14.29
CA MET A 194 4.99 19.02 14.06
C MET A 194 5.30 20.21 15.00
N GLN A 195 5.57 19.93 16.28
CA GLN A 195 5.99 20.95 17.26
C GLN A 195 7.30 21.60 16.86
N ARG A 196 8.30 20.84 16.45
CA ARG A 196 9.60 21.33 15.97
C ARG A 196 9.46 22.36 14.85
N PHE A 197 8.51 22.18 13.96
CA PHE A 197 8.24 23.05 12.82
C PHE A 197 7.10 24.06 13.08
N ASN A 198 6.58 24.16 14.32
CA ASN A 198 5.48 25.04 14.68
C ASN A 198 4.21 24.84 13.82
N VAL A 199 3.91 23.59 13.44
CA VAL A 199 2.71 23.19 12.73
C VAL A 199 1.78 22.45 13.68
N THR A 200 0.51 22.81 13.69
CA THR A 200 -0.51 22.17 14.54
C THR A 200 -1.38 21.20 13.75
N ALA A 201 -2.02 20.24 14.44
CA ALA A 201 -3.01 19.39 13.82
C ALA A 201 -4.18 20.20 13.21
N ALA A 202 -4.56 21.31 13.84
CA ALA A 202 -5.57 22.21 13.32
C ALA A 202 -5.16 22.86 12.00
N ASP A 203 -3.88 23.18 11.81
CA ASP A 203 -3.39 23.72 10.54
C ASP A 203 -3.56 22.69 9.40
N LEU A 204 -3.30 21.40 9.65
CA LEU A 204 -3.49 20.33 8.68
C LEU A 204 -4.97 20.10 8.35
N ILE A 205 -5.82 20.00 9.38
CA ILE A 205 -7.27 19.77 9.23
C ILE A 205 -7.93 20.96 8.51
N ASN A 206 -7.52 22.18 8.83
CA ASN A 206 -8.06 23.41 8.23
C ASN A 206 -7.34 23.79 6.92
N ARG A 207 -6.44 22.92 6.41
CA ARG A 207 -5.71 23.09 5.14
C ARG A 207 -4.94 24.41 5.04
N LYS A 208 -4.32 24.80 6.15
CA LYS A 208 -3.58 26.04 6.24
C LYS A 208 -2.16 25.85 5.71
N TYR A 209 -1.85 26.55 4.64
CA TYR A 209 -0.50 26.63 4.10
C TYR A 209 0.28 27.77 4.78
N SER A 210 1.55 27.50 5.11
CA SER A 210 2.48 28.47 5.69
C SER A 210 3.92 28.03 5.38
N ASP A 211 4.87 28.93 5.59
CA ASP A 211 6.29 28.60 5.47
C ASP A 211 6.67 27.46 6.43
N ALA A 212 6.13 27.48 7.64
CA ALA A 212 6.30 26.41 8.63
C ALA A 212 5.83 25.05 8.11
N PHE A 213 4.65 25.00 7.49
CA PHE A 213 4.14 23.80 6.85
C PHE A 213 5.04 23.34 5.68
N THR A 214 5.49 24.27 4.85
CA THR A 214 6.40 23.97 3.73
C THR A 214 7.73 23.37 4.24
N GLU A 215 8.30 23.91 5.31
CA GLU A 215 9.54 23.36 5.92
C GLU A 215 9.31 21.96 6.52
N LEU A 216 8.17 21.74 7.20
CA LEU A 216 7.78 20.42 7.68
C LEU A 216 7.67 19.41 6.52
N MET A 217 6.99 19.77 5.44
CA MET A 217 6.81 18.89 4.28
C MET A 217 8.13 18.63 3.55
N ARG A 218 9.00 19.61 3.45
CA ARG A 218 10.37 19.42 2.91
C ARG A 218 11.15 18.39 3.73
N PHE A 219 11.07 18.46 5.06
CA PHE A 219 11.71 17.50 5.96
C PHE A 219 11.13 16.09 5.78
N GLN A 220 9.78 15.93 5.74
CA GLN A 220 9.13 14.64 5.53
C GLN A 220 9.45 14.03 4.16
N THR A 221 9.42 14.85 3.11
CA THR A 221 9.75 14.44 1.74
C THR A 221 11.20 14.02 1.62
N GLY A 222 12.13 14.77 2.24
CA GLY A 222 13.55 14.42 2.31
C GLY A 222 13.75 13.04 2.95
N ARG A 223 13.16 12.80 4.13
CA ARG A 223 13.23 11.51 4.82
C ARG A 223 12.70 10.36 3.94
N ALA A 224 11.54 10.53 3.34
CA ALA A 224 10.94 9.50 2.47
C ALA A 224 11.84 9.20 1.26
N ARG A 225 12.39 10.23 0.61
CA ARG A 225 13.32 10.13 -0.52
C ARG A 225 14.60 9.39 -0.15
N ASP A 226 15.26 9.78 0.94
CA ASP A 226 16.51 9.16 1.41
C ASP A 226 16.26 7.69 1.78
N SER A 227 15.15 7.40 2.47
CA SER A 227 14.75 6.03 2.81
C SER A 227 14.50 5.18 1.56
N LEU A 228 13.82 5.72 0.52
CA LEU A 228 13.60 5.04 -0.75
C LEU A 228 14.91 4.73 -1.48
N HIS A 229 15.82 5.70 -1.55
CA HIS A 229 17.14 5.51 -2.19
C HIS A 229 17.98 4.47 -1.45
N GLY A 230 18.06 4.55 -0.12
CA GLY A 230 18.76 3.58 0.70
C GLY A 230 18.20 2.16 0.56
N ALA A 231 16.88 2.02 0.61
CA ALA A 231 16.21 0.73 0.48
C ALA A 231 16.38 0.12 -0.94
N LEU A 232 16.29 0.94 -2.00
CA LEU A 232 16.56 0.47 -3.37
C LEU A 232 18.02 0.01 -3.56
N ALA A 233 18.95 0.69 -2.92
CA ALA A 233 20.38 0.30 -2.96
C ALA A 233 20.63 -1.02 -2.20
N ALA A 234 19.86 -1.31 -1.16
CA ALA A 234 19.98 -2.52 -0.36
C ALA A 234 19.41 -3.78 -1.03
N ILE A 235 18.67 -3.67 -2.14
CA ILE A 235 18.18 -4.84 -2.89
C ILE A 235 19.38 -5.56 -3.49
N PRO A 236 19.61 -6.87 -3.17
CA PRO A 236 20.70 -7.64 -3.74
C PRO A 236 20.63 -7.67 -5.27
N ASP A 237 21.77 -7.60 -5.95
CA ASP A 237 21.83 -7.60 -7.42
C ASP A 237 21.13 -8.83 -8.03
N ALA A 238 21.27 -9.99 -7.40
CA ALA A 238 20.59 -11.23 -7.81
C ALA A 238 19.05 -11.10 -7.79
N GLU A 239 18.51 -10.26 -6.91
CA GLU A 239 17.07 -10.07 -6.75
C GLU A 239 16.50 -8.91 -7.58
N ARG A 240 17.32 -7.98 -8.06
CA ARG A 240 16.85 -6.80 -8.82
C ARG A 240 15.93 -7.16 -10.00
N ALA A 241 16.24 -8.25 -10.71
CA ALA A 241 15.47 -8.68 -11.87
C ALA A 241 14.11 -9.29 -11.51
N THR A 242 13.97 -9.83 -10.30
CA THR A 242 12.71 -10.44 -9.82
C THR A 242 11.82 -9.41 -9.14
N GLN A 243 12.39 -8.36 -8.55
CA GLN A 243 11.69 -7.34 -7.75
C GLN A 243 11.19 -6.13 -8.57
N ARG A 244 10.80 -6.36 -9.82
CA ARG A 244 10.38 -5.30 -10.74
C ARG A 244 9.20 -4.48 -10.22
N THR A 245 8.22 -5.12 -9.58
CA THR A 245 7.04 -4.45 -9.02
C THR A 245 7.40 -3.47 -7.91
N LEU A 246 8.15 -3.91 -6.90
CA LEU A 246 8.55 -3.05 -5.78
C LEU A 246 9.47 -1.91 -6.25
N ARG A 247 10.40 -2.18 -7.16
CA ARG A 247 11.27 -1.17 -7.77
C ARG A 247 10.48 -0.15 -8.58
N ALA A 248 9.47 -0.59 -9.33
CA ALA A 248 8.58 0.30 -10.06
C ALA A 248 7.74 1.17 -9.11
N GLN A 249 7.23 0.60 -8.01
CA GLN A 249 6.52 1.38 -6.98
C GLN A 249 7.43 2.45 -6.36
N ALA A 250 8.64 2.09 -5.97
CA ALA A 250 9.59 3.05 -5.40
C ALA A 250 9.93 4.18 -6.38
N ALA A 251 10.15 3.86 -7.65
CA ALA A 251 10.42 4.87 -8.67
C ALA A 251 9.20 5.79 -8.93
N LEU A 252 7.99 5.24 -8.89
CA LEU A 252 6.75 6.03 -8.99
C LEU A 252 6.57 6.93 -7.77
N ALA A 253 6.84 6.43 -6.55
CA ALA A 253 6.80 7.22 -5.33
C ALA A 253 7.81 8.39 -5.38
N LEU A 254 9.06 8.12 -5.76
CA LEU A 254 10.08 9.17 -5.96
C LEU A 254 9.62 10.24 -6.94
N ALA A 255 9.04 9.82 -8.07
CA ALA A 255 8.55 10.76 -9.09
C ALA A 255 7.35 11.59 -8.59
N VAL A 256 6.49 11.04 -7.72
CA VAL A 256 5.39 11.78 -7.07
C VAL A 256 5.95 12.77 -6.06
N LEU A 257 6.94 12.38 -5.22
CA LEU A 257 7.59 13.29 -4.29
C LEU A 257 8.25 14.48 -5.01
N ASP A 258 8.85 14.25 -6.20
CA ASP A 258 9.40 15.30 -7.02
C ASP A 258 8.33 16.27 -7.57
N GLU A 259 7.13 15.76 -7.90
CA GLU A 259 5.99 16.63 -8.31
C GLU A 259 5.44 17.41 -7.12
N ILE A 260 5.31 16.80 -5.97
CA ILE A 260 4.85 17.47 -4.72
C ILE A 260 5.78 18.63 -4.38
N GLU A 261 7.09 18.42 -4.47
CA GLU A 261 8.07 19.48 -4.24
C GLU A 261 7.98 20.60 -5.27
N ARG A 262 7.85 20.29 -6.56
CA ARG A 262 7.67 21.29 -7.64
C ARG A 262 6.39 22.08 -7.52
N ASP A 263 5.32 21.45 -7.02
CA ASP A 263 4.04 22.11 -6.76
C ASP A 263 4.02 22.96 -5.49
N GLY A 264 5.13 23.01 -4.72
CA GLY A 264 5.20 23.77 -3.48
C GLY A 264 4.43 23.11 -2.32
N TYR A 265 4.30 21.80 -2.33
CA TYR A 265 3.63 21.00 -1.28
C TYR A 265 2.14 21.27 -1.08
N HIS A 266 1.39 21.59 -2.14
CA HIS A 266 -0.07 21.85 -2.04
C HIS A 266 -0.89 20.55 -1.90
N VAL A 267 -0.52 19.70 -0.95
CA VAL A 267 -1.09 18.35 -0.74
C VAL A 267 -2.26 18.30 0.26
N LEU A 268 -2.60 19.42 0.92
CA LEU A 268 -3.68 19.43 1.91
C LEU A 268 -5.09 19.40 1.29
N HIS A 269 -5.26 19.93 0.08
CA HIS A 269 -6.57 20.04 -0.57
C HIS A 269 -6.67 19.26 -1.88
N GLN A 270 -5.55 18.82 -2.43
CA GLN A 270 -5.50 18.06 -3.68
C GLN A 270 -4.50 16.89 -3.58
N ARG A 271 -4.74 15.86 -4.36
CA ARG A 271 -3.78 14.77 -4.54
C ARG A 271 -2.95 15.05 -5.79
N ILE A 272 -1.64 15.12 -5.61
CA ILE A 272 -0.70 15.29 -6.71
C ILE A 272 -0.42 13.92 -7.33
N ALA A 273 -0.61 13.80 -8.64
CA ALA A 273 -0.46 12.54 -9.35
C ALA A 273 0.26 12.72 -10.69
N LEU A 274 1.02 11.72 -11.07
CA LEU A 274 1.63 11.65 -12.39
C LEU A 274 0.58 11.35 -13.48
N THR A 275 0.81 11.85 -14.69
CA THR A 275 0.01 11.46 -15.85
C THR A 275 0.19 9.96 -16.17
N PRO A 276 -0.81 9.29 -16.76
CA PRO A 276 -0.73 7.88 -17.12
C PRO A 276 0.52 7.51 -17.94
N ILE A 277 0.88 8.34 -18.93
CA ILE A 277 2.06 8.12 -19.78
C ILE A 277 3.34 8.21 -18.95
N ARG A 278 3.43 9.16 -18.03
CA ARG A 278 4.60 9.30 -17.15
C ARG A 278 4.70 8.12 -16.18
N LYS A 279 3.60 7.66 -15.61
CA LYS A 279 3.57 6.46 -14.78
C LYS A 279 4.07 5.24 -15.54
N LEU A 280 3.58 5.03 -16.76
CA LEU A 280 4.03 3.92 -17.61
C LEU A 280 5.54 3.99 -17.86
N TRP A 281 6.06 5.14 -18.25
CA TRP A 281 7.47 5.31 -18.56
C TRP A 281 8.38 5.12 -17.34
N VAL A 282 8.02 5.73 -16.19
CA VAL A 282 8.76 5.60 -14.93
C VAL A 282 8.81 4.14 -14.46
N ALA A 283 7.66 3.45 -14.45
CA ALA A 283 7.59 2.05 -14.05
C ALA A 283 8.40 1.14 -14.97
N TRP A 284 8.27 1.34 -16.28
CA TRP A 284 8.99 0.58 -17.29
C TRP A 284 10.51 0.76 -17.19
N ARG A 285 10.97 2.00 -17.03
CA ARG A 285 12.41 2.32 -16.90
C ARG A 285 12.99 1.71 -15.62
N ALA A 286 12.28 1.83 -14.49
CA ALA A 286 12.70 1.28 -13.21
C ALA A 286 12.85 -0.25 -13.25
N ALA A 287 11.92 -0.93 -13.90
CA ALA A 287 11.94 -2.39 -14.02
C ALA A 287 13.11 -2.93 -14.88
N ARG A 288 13.65 -2.11 -15.79
CA ARG A 288 14.74 -2.49 -16.71
C ARG A 288 16.12 -1.99 -16.30
N LYS A 289 16.21 -1.07 -15.37
CA LYS A 289 17.49 -0.60 -14.85
C LYS A 289 18.18 -1.79 -14.15
N ARG A 290 19.38 -2.16 -14.59
CA ARG A 290 20.22 -3.20 -13.95
C ARG A 290 20.81 -2.69 -12.65
#